data_64d7e5cc50dbe6a5a64ef719a99f12e9
#
_entry.id   64d7e5cc50dbe6a5a64ef719a99f12e9
#
_cell.length_a   1.000
_cell.length_b   1.000
_cell.length_c   1.000
_cell.angle_alpha   90.00
_cell.angle_beta   90.00
_cell.angle_gamma   90.00
#
_symmetry.space_group_name_H-M   'P 1'
#
loop_
_entity.id
_entity.type
_entity.pdbx_description
1 polymer ?
#
loop_
_entity_poly.entity_id
_entity_poly.type
_entity_poly.pdbx_seq_one_letter_code
_entity_poly.pdbx_strand_id
1 'polypeptide(L)'
;MKNLLLFCFLSISTLVLAQDYVVDLDYYLPNDVTYNTNIPTPKSVIGHEVGEWHITHDKLAQYMYALAEASDRITIENRGTTYEGRPLLLLTITSPANHNNLENIRQNHVSLTESSGSSQNTATMPVVVYQGFSIHGNEASGSNAALAAAYYLAAAQGP
;
A
#
# COMPACT_ATOMS: atom_id res chain seq x y z
N MET A 1 27.26 -51.72 12.35
CA MET A 1 26.35 -50.95 13.20
C MET A 1 26.62 -49.45 13.13
N LYS A 2 27.86 -48.95 13.24
CA LYS A 2 28.16 -47.48 13.18
C LYS A 2 27.71 -46.84 11.85
N ASN A 3 27.89 -47.52 10.72
CA ASN A 3 27.49 -46.95 9.39
C ASN A 3 25.97 -46.93 9.17
N LEU A 4 25.24 -47.84 9.83
CA LEU A 4 23.77 -47.87 9.76
C LEU A 4 23.17 -46.71 10.56
N LEU A 5 23.74 -46.37 11.73
CA LEU A 5 23.34 -45.22 12.51
C LEU A 5 23.60 -43.91 11.79
N LEU A 6 24.74 -43.77 11.11
CA LEU A 6 25.06 -42.59 10.30
C LEU A 6 24.09 -42.39 9.15
N PHE A 7 23.70 -43.48 8.49
CA PHE A 7 22.72 -43.44 7.40
C PHE A 7 21.32 -43.04 7.90
N CYS A 8 20.89 -43.52 9.04
CA CYS A 8 19.64 -43.09 9.67
C CYS A 8 19.64 -41.63 10.08
N PHE A 9 20.77 -41.11 10.59
CA PHE A 9 20.90 -39.67 10.91
C PHE A 9 20.85 -38.78 9.65
N LEU A 10 21.49 -39.17 8.54
CA LEU A 10 21.42 -38.45 7.28
C LEU A 10 19.99 -38.46 6.71
N SER A 11 19.26 -39.55 6.83
CA SER A 11 17.89 -39.69 6.34
C SER A 11 16.89 -38.83 7.12
N ILE A 12 17.12 -38.60 8.41
CA ILE A 12 16.28 -37.76 9.26
C ILE A 12 16.50 -36.26 8.93
N SER A 13 17.72 -35.85 8.59
CA SER A 13 18.00 -34.45 8.22
C SER A 13 17.36 -34.02 6.88
N THR A 14 16.96 -34.96 6.01
CA THR A 14 16.25 -34.67 4.75
C THR A 14 14.73 -34.52 4.92
N LEU A 15 14.21 -34.82 6.13
CA LEU A 15 12.78 -34.67 6.45
C LEU A 15 12.43 -33.29 7.08
N VAL A 16 13.39 -32.39 7.21
CA VAL A 16 13.09 -30.98 7.50
C VAL A 16 12.56 -30.36 6.21
N LEU A 17 11.28 -30.59 5.94
CA LEU A 17 10.55 -29.83 4.95
C LEU A 17 10.52 -28.40 5.46
N ALA A 18 11.20 -27.50 4.76
CA ALA A 18 10.95 -26.09 4.90
C ALA A 18 9.47 -25.93 4.61
N GLN A 19 8.68 -25.56 5.61
CA GLN A 19 7.31 -25.15 5.35
C GLN A 19 7.42 -23.85 4.58
N ASP A 20 6.93 -23.85 3.35
CA ASP A 20 6.71 -22.62 2.61
C ASP A 20 5.69 -21.80 3.43
N TYR A 21 6.17 -20.87 4.21
CA TYR A 21 5.32 -19.94 4.93
C TYR A 21 4.81 -18.93 3.91
N VAL A 22 3.62 -19.15 3.42
CA VAL A 22 2.94 -18.18 2.54
C VAL A 22 2.38 -17.08 3.45
N VAL A 23 2.98 -15.91 3.36
CA VAL A 23 2.47 -14.69 4.00
C VAL A 23 1.40 -14.12 3.08
N ASP A 24 0.16 -14.11 3.53
CA ASP A 24 -0.94 -13.47 2.83
C ASP A 24 -1.14 -12.01 3.25
N LEU A 25 -2.11 -11.34 2.64
CA LEU A 25 -2.40 -9.93 2.89
C LEU A 25 -2.81 -9.69 4.36
N ASP A 26 -3.50 -10.62 5.00
CA ASP A 26 -4.01 -10.48 6.36
C ASP A 26 -2.87 -10.36 7.39
N TYR A 27 -1.69 -10.88 7.07
CA TYR A 27 -0.49 -10.70 7.91
C TYR A 27 -0.10 -9.22 8.07
N TYR A 28 -0.34 -8.41 7.04
CA TYR A 28 0.06 -7.00 7.01
C TYR A 28 -1.04 -6.05 7.51
N LEU A 29 -2.27 -6.54 7.64
CA LEU A 29 -3.43 -5.72 7.95
C LEU A 29 -3.85 -5.83 9.42
N PRO A 30 -4.38 -4.76 10.03
CA PRO A 30 -4.99 -4.82 11.35
C PRO A 30 -6.15 -5.81 11.41
N ASN A 31 -6.14 -6.71 12.40
CA ASN A 31 -7.15 -7.75 12.57
C ASN A 31 -8.47 -7.25 13.20
N ASP A 32 -8.46 -6.07 13.78
CA ASP A 32 -9.60 -5.42 14.43
C ASP A 32 -10.37 -4.46 13.49
N VAL A 33 -10.02 -4.47 12.22
CA VAL A 33 -10.64 -3.64 11.17
C VAL A 33 -11.42 -4.53 10.20
N THR A 34 -12.62 -4.08 9.83
CA THR A 34 -13.40 -4.70 8.76
C THR A 34 -13.03 -4.08 7.41
N TYR A 35 -12.94 -4.90 6.37
CA TYR A 35 -12.57 -4.44 5.02
C TYR A 35 -13.74 -4.60 4.05
N ASN A 36 -13.93 -3.61 3.18
CA ASN A 36 -14.93 -3.66 2.11
C ASN A 36 -14.50 -4.66 1.04
N THR A 37 -15.23 -5.75 0.90
CA THR A 37 -14.94 -6.84 -0.04
C THR A 37 -15.13 -6.48 -1.51
N ASN A 38 -15.75 -5.33 -1.82
CA ASN A 38 -15.84 -4.82 -3.19
C ASN A 38 -14.55 -4.15 -3.67
N ILE A 39 -13.62 -3.84 -2.76
CA ILE A 39 -12.33 -3.28 -3.11
C ILE A 39 -11.37 -4.42 -3.45
N PRO A 40 -10.77 -4.43 -4.65
CA PRO A 40 -9.91 -5.52 -5.09
C PRO A 40 -8.64 -5.60 -4.22
N THR A 41 -8.30 -6.82 -3.79
CA THR A 41 -7.02 -7.07 -3.11
C THR A 41 -5.86 -6.97 -4.10
N PRO A 42 -4.63 -6.68 -3.65
CA PRO A 42 -3.47 -6.71 -4.53
C PRO A 42 -3.37 -8.02 -5.33
N LYS A 43 -3.47 -9.17 -4.66
CA LYS A 43 -3.40 -10.49 -5.30
C LYS A 43 -4.43 -10.66 -6.42
N SER A 44 -5.65 -10.17 -6.26
CA SER A 44 -6.71 -10.32 -7.27
C SER A 44 -6.39 -9.58 -8.58
N VAL A 45 -5.54 -8.55 -8.52
CA VAL A 45 -5.17 -7.72 -9.69
C VAL A 45 -3.81 -8.11 -10.25
N ILE A 46 -2.80 -8.30 -9.39
CA ILE A 46 -1.41 -8.54 -9.83
C ILE A 46 -1.03 -10.02 -9.89
N GLY A 47 -1.86 -10.92 -9.31
CA GLY A 47 -1.74 -12.37 -9.44
C GLY A 47 -0.81 -13.05 -8.43
N HIS A 48 -0.26 -12.33 -7.45
CA HIS A 48 0.59 -12.86 -6.37
C HIS A 48 0.38 -12.10 -5.07
N GLU A 49 0.83 -12.65 -3.93
CA GLU A 49 0.73 -12.00 -2.63
C GLU A 49 1.69 -10.80 -2.50
N VAL A 50 1.35 -9.87 -1.61
CA VAL A 50 2.24 -8.78 -1.23
C VAL A 50 3.50 -9.36 -0.57
N GLY A 51 4.66 -8.98 -1.08
CA GLY A 51 5.94 -9.45 -0.55
C GLY A 51 6.41 -10.81 -1.06
N GLU A 52 5.58 -11.54 -1.82
CA GLU A 52 5.98 -12.81 -2.43
C GLU A 52 7.09 -12.61 -3.47
N TRP A 53 6.97 -11.56 -4.28
CA TRP A 53 7.98 -11.19 -5.26
C TRP A 53 8.27 -9.69 -5.24
N HIS A 54 9.40 -9.30 -5.83
CA HIS A 54 9.69 -7.90 -6.11
C HIS A 54 8.71 -7.40 -7.18
N ILE A 55 7.80 -6.51 -6.78
CA ILE A 55 6.79 -5.99 -7.71
C ILE A 55 7.42 -5.10 -8.76
N THR A 56 7.01 -5.29 -10.02
CA THR A 56 7.38 -4.41 -11.13
C THR A 56 6.52 -3.16 -11.16
N HIS A 57 7.04 -2.07 -11.71
CA HIS A 57 6.34 -0.78 -11.73
C HIS A 57 5.03 -0.83 -12.52
N ASP A 58 4.96 -1.60 -13.61
CA ASP A 58 3.74 -1.80 -14.40
C ASP A 58 2.63 -2.47 -13.59
N LYS A 59 2.94 -3.50 -12.81
CA LYS A 59 1.98 -4.15 -11.91
C LYS A 59 1.54 -3.24 -10.77
N LEU A 60 2.50 -2.49 -10.19
CA LEU A 60 2.16 -1.48 -9.17
C LEU A 60 1.19 -0.45 -9.73
N ALA A 61 1.48 0.11 -10.90
CA ALA A 61 0.62 1.09 -11.55
C ALA A 61 -0.75 0.48 -11.90
N GLN A 62 -0.78 -0.74 -12.45
CA GLN A 62 -2.02 -1.47 -12.73
C GLN A 62 -2.91 -1.57 -11.49
N TYR A 63 -2.33 -1.95 -10.35
CA TYR A 63 -3.08 -2.04 -9.10
C TYR A 63 -3.60 -0.69 -8.64
N MET A 64 -2.80 0.36 -8.69
CA MET A 64 -3.22 1.71 -8.24
C MET A 64 -4.38 2.25 -9.09
N TYR A 65 -4.39 1.99 -10.41
CA TYR A 65 -5.52 2.35 -11.27
C TYR A 65 -6.77 1.52 -10.95
N ALA A 66 -6.63 0.21 -10.77
CA ALA A 66 -7.75 -0.66 -10.41
C ALA A 66 -8.37 -0.27 -9.07
N LEU A 67 -7.53 0.12 -8.11
CA LEU A 67 -7.98 0.57 -6.80
C LEU A 67 -8.73 1.92 -6.88
N ALA A 68 -8.23 2.86 -7.67
CA ALA A 68 -8.87 4.15 -7.87
C ALA A 68 -10.22 4.03 -8.61
N GLU A 69 -10.36 3.05 -9.52
CA GLU A 69 -11.62 2.77 -10.21
C GLU A 69 -12.66 2.14 -9.25
N ALA A 70 -12.21 1.31 -8.31
CA ALA A 70 -13.09 0.58 -7.40
C ALA A 70 -13.49 1.37 -6.14
N SER A 71 -12.83 2.49 -5.83
CA SER A 71 -13.03 3.22 -4.58
C SER A 71 -13.31 4.69 -4.80
N ASP A 72 -14.41 5.18 -4.25
CA ASP A 72 -14.75 6.62 -4.20
C ASP A 72 -13.90 7.43 -3.22
N ARG A 73 -13.02 6.75 -2.47
CA ARG A 73 -12.03 7.38 -1.58
C ARG A 73 -10.75 7.78 -2.29
N ILE A 74 -10.57 7.43 -3.56
CA ILE A 74 -9.29 7.60 -4.25
C ILE A 74 -9.47 8.35 -5.56
N THR A 75 -8.67 9.39 -5.74
CA THR A 75 -8.38 9.94 -7.07
C THR A 75 -6.92 9.71 -7.41
N ILE A 76 -6.62 9.49 -8.68
CA ILE A 76 -5.28 9.20 -9.18
C ILE A 76 -4.92 10.20 -10.28
N GLU A 77 -3.71 10.75 -10.18
CA GLU A 77 -3.16 11.69 -11.17
C GLU A 77 -1.81 11.18 -11.66
N ASN A 78 -1.58 11.26 -12.96
CA ASN A 78 -0.25 11.10 -13.52
C ASN A 78 0.47 12.47 -13.51
N ARG A 79 1.49 12.59 -12.67
CA ARG A 79 2.29 13.83 -12.46
C ARG A 79 3.47 13.97 -13.42
N GLY A 80 3.57 13.10 -14.40
CA GLY A 80 4.66 13.06 -15.36
C GLY A 80 5.29 11.69 -15.46
N THR A 81 6.50 11.63 -15.98
CA THR A 81 7.20 10.35 -16.21
C THR A 81 8.63 10.38 -15.69
N THR A 82 9.16 9.21 -15.35
CA THR A 82 10.58 9.00 -15.12
C THR A 82 11.38 9.09 -16.44
N TYR A 83 12.71 9.05 -16.36
CA TYR A 83 13.59 8.97 -17.55
C TYR A 83 13.29 7.73 -18.43
N GLU A 84 12.78 6.65 -17.84
CA GLU A 84 12.40 5.43 -18.57
C GLU A 84 10.94 5.49 -19.08
N GLY A 85 10.26 6.64 -18.99
CA GLY A 85 8.89 6.80 -19.44
C GLY A 85 7.82 6.19 -18.52
N ARG A 86 8.18 5.75 -17.30
CA ARG A 86 7.23 5.20 -16.33
C ARG A 86 6.41 6.31 -15.69
N PRO A 87 5.08 6.16 -15.51
CA PRO A 87 4.25 7.19 -14.91
C PRO A 87 4.62 7.43 -13.44
N LEU A 88 4.58 8.70 -13.03
CA LEU A 88 4.66 9.13 -11.64
C LEU A 88 3.26 9.35 -11.12
N LEU A 89 2.75 8.42 -10.33
CA LEU A 89 1.37 8.44 -9.86
C LEU A 89 1.26 9.13 -8.51
N LEU A 90 0.30 10.04 -8.39
CA LEU A 90 -0.15 10.63 -7.14
C LEU A 90 -1.57 10.16 -6.85
N LEU A 91 -1.75 9.48 -5.72
CA LEU A 91 -3.05 9.11 -5.21
C LEU A 91 -3.44 10.08 -4.10
N THR A 92 -4.61 10.69 -4.23
CA THR A 92 -5.25 11.41 -3.13
C THR A 92 -6.29 10.50 -2.51
N ILE A 93 -6.07 10.10 -1.26
CA ILE A 93 -6.92 9.16 -0.54
C ILE A 93 -7.56 9.88 0.64
N THR A 94 -8.89 9.98 0.61
CA THR A 94 -9.67 10.66 1.67
C THR A 94 -11.14 10.23 1.61
N SER A 95 -11.99 10.75 2.51
CA SER A 95 -13.43 10.49 2.42
C SER A 95 -14.05 11.13 1.17
N PRO A 96 -15.15 10.59 0.61
CA PRO A 96 -15.87 11.22 -0.50
C PRO A 96 -16.31 12.66 -0.21
N ALA A 97 -16.66 12.97 1.04
CA ALA A 97 -17.00 14.32 1.47
C ALA A 97 -15.81 15.29 1.34
N ASN A 98 -14.62 14.83 1.72
CA ASN A 98 -13.40 15.63 1.56
C ASN A 98 -13.02 15.81 0.08
N HIS A 99 -13.22 14.79 -0.78
CA HIS A 99 -12.99 14.92 -2.22
C HIS A 99 -13.82 16.07 -2.82
N ASN A 100 -15.08 16.22 -2.40
CA ASN A 100 -15.93 17.32 -2.84
C ASN A 100 -15.50 18.70 -2.31
N ASN A 101 -14.59 18.75 -1.34
CA ASN A 101 -14.14 19.97 -0.66
C ASN A 101 -12.62 20.17 -0.71
N LEU A 102 -11.91 19.45 -1.59
CA LEU A 102 -10.44 19.44 -1.62
C LEU A 102 -9.83 20.83 -1.80
N GLU A 103 -10.42 21.68 -2.65
CA GLU A 103 -9.87 23.02 -2.88
C GLU A 103 -9.96 23.90 -1.63
N ASN A 104 -11.05 23.86 -0.87
CA ASN A 104 -11.14 24.60 0.40
C ASN A 104 -10.17 24.03 1.43
N ILE A 105 -10.01 22.70 1.49
CA ILE A 105 -9.02 22.08 2.37
C ILE A 105 -7.62 22.57 2.01
N ARG A 106 -7.28 22.58 0.72
CA ARG A 106 -6.00 23.08 0.23
C ARG A 106 -5.77 24.54 0.60
N GLN A 107 -6.75 25.41 0.35
CA GLN A 107 -6.65 26.83 0.66
C GLN A 107 -6.47 27.07 2.15
N ASN A 108 -7.20 26.37 3.01
CA ASN A 108 -7.06 26.45 4.45
C ASN A 108 -5.65 26.06 4.91
N HIS A 109 -5.09 24.96 4.34
CA HIS A 109 -3.72 24.56 4.65
C HIS A 109 -2.67 25.56 4.16
N VAL A 110 -2.84 26.11 2.95
CA VAL A 110 -1.94 27.14 2.42
C VAL A 110 -1.96 28.40 3.30
N SER A 111 -3.13 28.81 3.77
CA SER A 111 -3.27 30.00 4.63
C SER A 111 -2.52 29.86 5.96
N LEU A 112 -2.25 28.65 6.45
CA LEU A 112 -1.43 28.44 7.65
C LEU A 112 0.03 28.89 7.47
N THR A 113 0.50 28.98 6.22
CA THR A 113 1.87 29.44 5.90
C THR A 113 1.98 30.96 5.81
N GLU A 114 0.87 31.67 5.86
CA GLU A 114 0.82 33.14 5.80
C GLU A 114 0.93 33.76 7.20
N SER A 115 1.25 35.07 7.28
CA SER A 115 1.40 35.80 8.54
C SER A 115 0.11 35.80 9.39
N SER A 116 -1.05 35.71 8.74
CA SER A 116 -2.38 35.60 9.39
C SER A 116 -2.73 34.19 9.85
N GLY A 117 -1.92 33.21 9.51
CA GLY A 117 -2.22 31.77 9.74
C GLY A 117 -2.38 31.41 11.22
N SER A 118 -1.76 32.17 12.15
CA SER A 118 -1.88 31.94 13.58
C SER A 118 -3.31 32.14 14.15
N SER A 119 -4.21 32.76 13.38
CA SER A 119 -5.62 32.94 13.75
C SER A 119 -6.54 31.84 13.28
N GLN A 120 -6.03 30.88 12.50
CA GLN A 120 -6.83 29.78 11.95
C GLN A 120 -7.17 28.75 13.03
N ASN A 121 -8.43 28.28 13.04
CA ASN A 121 -8.84 27.17 13.88
C ASN A 121 -8.45 25.83 13.24
N THR A 122 -7.36 25.25 13.69
CA THR A 122 -6.86 23.97 13.17
C THR A 122 -7.57 22.74 13.72
N ALA A 123 -8.38 22.88 14.78
CA ALA A 123 -9.00 21.77 15.48
C ALA A 123 -9.98 20.96 14.61
N THR A 124 -10.56 21.58 13.58
CA THR A 124 -11.52 20.96 12.66
C THR A 124 -10.96 20.73 11.26
N MET A 125 -9.69 21.06 11.04
CA MET A 125 -9.05 20.88 9.74
C MET A 125 -8.64 19.41 9.55
N PRO A 126 -8.90 18.80 8.39
CA PRO A 126 -8.36 17.48 8.07
C PRO A 126 -6.82 17.52 8.10
N VAL A 127 -6.21 16.50 8.70
CA VAL A 127 -4.76 16.33 8.62
C VAL A 127 -4.39 15.89 7.20
N VAL A 128 -3.37 16.50 6.62
CA VAL A 128 -2.79 16.08 5.33
C VAL A 128 -1.47 15.37 5.59
N VAL A 129 -1.39 14.11 5.16
CA VAL A 129 -0.18 13.29 5.29
C VAL A 129 0.34 12.96 3.90
N TYR A 130 1.60 13.28 3.63
CA TYR A 130 2.29 12.85 2.42
C TYR A 130 3.10 11.59 2.70
N GLN A 131 2.88 10.55 1.89
CA GLN A 131 3.62 9.30 1.96
C GLN A 131 4.28 9.03 0.61
N GLY A 132 5.61 8.98 0.59
CA GLY A 132 6.40 8.57 -0.57
C GLY A 132 6.86 7.13 -0.42
N PHE A 133 6.69 6.34 -1.48
CA PHE A 133 7.09 4.93 -1.51
C PHE A 133 8.16 4.69 -2.57
N SER A 134 9.02 3.69 -2.33
CA SER A 134 10.05 3.25 -3.28
C SER A 134 11.03 4.36 -3.69
N ILE A 135 11.52 5.14 -2.74
CA ILE A 135 12.53 6.18 -2.95
C ILE A 135 13.80 5.58 -3.58
N HIS A 136 14.18 4.38 -3.14
CA HIS A 136 15.25 3.57 -3.71
C HIS A 136 14.65 2.46 -4.57
N GLY A 137 14.65 2.62 -5.89
CA GLY A 137 13.93 1.79 -6.84
C GLY A 137 14.32 0.31 -6.89
N ASN A 138 15.48 -0.07 -6.36
CA ASN A 138 15.95 -1.45 -6.25
C ASN A 138 15.59 -2.13 -4.91
N GLU A 139 14.87 -1.45 -4.03
CA GLU A 139 14.39 -2.00 -2.76
C GLU A 139 12.95 -2.48 -2.91
N ALA A 140 12.72 -3.77 -2.71
CA ALA A 140 11.41 -4.40 -2.90
C ALA A 140 10.36 -3.92 -1.89
N SER A 141 10.78 -3.59 -0.67
CA SER A 141 9.89 -3.34 0.47
C SER A 141 8.97 -2.13 0.24
N GLY A 142 9.49 -1.01 -0.26
CA GLY A 142 8.72 0.21 -0.44
C GLY A 142 7.55 0.05 -1.42
N SER A 143 7.79 -0.58 -2.58
CA SER A 143 6.76 -0.82 -3.58
C SER A 143 5.70 -1.81 -3.12
N ASN A 144 6.11 -2.89 -2.43
CA ASN A 144 5.18 -3.85 -1.83
C ASN A 144 4.36 -3.22 -0.69
N ALA A 145 4.99 -2.40 0.15
CA ALA A 145 4.30 -1.68 1.22
C ALA A 145 3.23 -0.72 0.66
N ALA A 146 3.47 -0.09 -0.49
CA ALA A 146 2.50 0.77 -1.15
C ALA A 146 1.21 0.03 -1.52
N LEU A 147 1.29 -1.25 -1.95
CA LEU A 147 0.12 -2.07 -2.26
C LEU A 147 -0.76 -2.26 -1.00
N ALA A 148 -0.15 -2.70 0.10
CA ALA A 148 -0.87 -2.96 1.35
C ALA A 148 -1.43 -1.68 1.96
N ALA A 149 -0.66 -0.59 1.97
CA ALA A 149 -1.09 0.71 2.51
C ALA A 149 -2.25 1.29 1.71
N ALA A 150 -2.18 1.27 0.37
CA ALA A 150 -3.26 1.77 -0.48
C ALA A 150 -4.54 0.94 -0.32
N TYR A 151 -4.42 -0.40 -0.27
CA TYR A 151 -5.57 -1.27 0.01
C TYR A 151 -6.20 -0.96 1.37
N TYR A 152 -5.39 -0.88 2.42
CA TYR A 152 -5.86 -0.54 3.76
C TYR A 152 -6.69 0.75 3.76
N LEU A 153 -6.15 1.82 3.20
CA LEU A 153 -6.81 3.13 3.17
C LEU A 153 -8.08 3.14 2.31
N ALA A 154 -8.12 2.33 1.26
CA ALA A 154 -9.29 2.20 0.39
C ALA A 154 -10.41 1.36 1.00
N ALA A 155 -10.04 0.21 1.59
CA ALA A 155 -10.97 -0.84 1.96
C ALA A 155 -11.38 -0.83 3.43
N ALA A 156 -10.54 -0.28 4.34
CA ALA A 156 -10.85 -0.27 5.77
C ALA A 156 -12.14 0.47 6.07
N GLN A 157 -12.98 -0.17 6.90
CA GLN A 157 -14.23 0.37 7.41
C GLN A 157 -14.09 0.59 8.92
N GLY A 158 -14.50 1.74 9.40
CA GLY A 158 -14.45 2.07 10.80
C GLY A 158 -14.98 3.48 11.03
N PRO A 159 -15.06 3.90 12.29
CA PRO A 159 -15.51 5.23 12.64
C PRO A 159 -14.61 6.31 12.04
#